data_8c3003fa19a345d0a57d0c5add4bbf62
#
_entry.id   8c3003fa19a345d0a57d0c5add4bbf62
#
_cell.length_a   1.000
_cell.length_b   1.000
_cell.length_c   1.000
_cell.angle_alpha   90.00
_cell.angle_beta   90.00
_cell.angle_gamma   90.00
#
_symmetry.space_group_name_H-M   'P 1'
#
loop_
_entity.id
_entity.type
_entity.pdbx_description
1 polymer ?
#
loop_
_entity_poly.entity_id
_entity_poly.type
_entity_poly.pdbx_seq_one_letter_code
_entity_poly.pdbx_strand_id
1 'polypeptide(L)'
;NADLLWNKDYAEDYAEESSLHFDDRAICSFSDNSVHLFAAKLILSHPLWGGDFSFGGEFASMKKNEYYKNEEAILPSTGNVAKEKTETAFLDYTRSWGNLDVSAGVRYEHVNYSFQDKFSGDSDLRRTYDNLFPFVSLSYPIGRVQSQLSYSEKIHRPDYGDLSNNIVYINRFSYKGGNPKLQPEIIHSLRLDLSYQWVQLS
;
A
#
# COMPACT_ATOMS: atom_id res chain seq x y z
N ASN A 1 4.62 -2.34 -19.90
CA ASN A 1 3.27 -1.85 -19.64
C ASN A 1 3.35 -0.44 -19.07
N ALA A 2 2.35 0.39 -19.39
CA ALA A 2 2.17 1.70 -18.79
C ALA A 2 0.67 1.91 -18.55
N ASP A 3 0.34 2.40 -17.37
CA ASP A 3 -1.03 2.58 -16.93
C ASP A 3 -1.21 4.01 -16.43
N LEU A 4 -2.36 4.59 -16.75
CA LEU A 4 -2.78 5.90 -16.28
C LEU A 4 -4.18 5.76 -15.67
N LEU A 5 -4.33 6.16 -14.42
CA LEU A 5 -5.60 6.17 -13.72
C LEU A 5 -5.88 7.57 -13.21
N TRP A 6 -7.09 8.03 -13.50
CA TRP A 6 -7.63 9.24 -12.93
C TRP A 6 -9.00 8.93 -12.31
N ASN A 7 -9.18 9.32 -11.06
CA ASN A 7 -10.47 9.21 -10.38
C ASN A 7 -10.78 10.50 -9.66
N LYS A 8 -12.05 10.89 -9.72
CA LYS A 8 -12.61 11.99 -8.92
C LYS A 8 -13.89 11.50 -8.26
N ASP A 9 -13.98 11.69 -6.96
CA ASP A 9 -15.06 11.25 -6.12
C ASP A 9 -15.58 12.45 -5.30
N TYR A 10 -16.89 12.60 -5.28
CA TYR A 10 -17.59 13.63 -4.52
C TYR A 10 -18.66 12.95 -3.68
N ALA A 11 -18.66 13.22 -2.38
CA ALA A 11 -19.68 12.71 -1.47
C ALA A 11 -20.23 13.83 -0.59
N GLU A 12 -21.52 13.75 -0.34
CA GLU A 12 -22.26 14.58 0.60
C GLU A 12 -22.95 13.64 1.59
N ASP A 13 -22.59 13.77 2.86
CA ASP A 13 -23.11 12.95 3.93
C ASP A 13 -23.98 13.82 4.85
N TYR A 14 -25.20 13.36 5.07
CA TYR A 14 -26.15 13.99 5.97
C TYR A 14 -26.51 13.06 7.11
N ALA A 15 -26.34 13.52 8.35
CA ALA A 15 -26.67 12.78 9.56
C ALA A 15 -27.61 13.59 10.46
N GLU A 16 -28.75 13.01 10.83
CA GLU A 16 -29.65 13.54 11.87
C GLU A 16 -29.53 12.68 13.12
N GLU A 17 -29.36 13.33 14.24
CA GLU A 17 -29.34 12.68 15.56
C GLU A 17 -30.40 13.28 16.46
N SER A 18 -31.30 12.44 16.98
CA SER A 18 -32.24 12.78 18.01
C SER A 18 -31.95 12.06 19.32
N SER A 19 -32.17 12.70 20.46
CA SER A 19 -31.87 12.12 21.77
C SER A 19 -32.83 12.63 22.84
N LEU A 20 -33.18 11.76 23.77
CA LEU A 20 -33.96 12.14 24.94
C LEU A 20 -33.20 12.99 25.97
N HIS A 21 -31.86 13.03 25.86
CA HIS A 21 -30.98 13.63 26.87
C HIS A 21 -30.11 14.77 26.33
N PHE A 22 -30.09 14.96 25.03
CA PHE A 22 -29.26 15.96 24.33
C PHE A 22 -30.09 16.62 23.25
N ASP A 23 -29.73 17.82 22.88
CA ASP A 23 -30.37 18.55 21.78
C ASP A 23 -30.19 17.78 20.46
N ASP A 24 -31.24 17.77 19.65
CA ASP A 24 -31.20 17.22 18.30
C ASP A 24 -30.20 17.99 17.46
N ARG A 25 -29.51 17.30 16.57
CA ARG A 25 -28.58 17.92 15.63
C ARG A 25 -28.67 17.31 14.23
N ALA A 26 -28.46 18.15 13.25
CA ALA A 26 -28.25 17.75 11.88
C ALA A 26 -26.81 18.12 11.50
N ILE A 27 -26.14 17.29 10.74
CA ILE A 27 -24.76 17.48 10.33
C ILE A 27 -24.67 17.18 8.84
N CYS A 28 -24.17 18.15 8.09
CA CYS A 28 -23.91 18.01 6.66
C CYS A 28 -22.40 18.10 6.40
N SER A 29 -21.84 17.11 5.75
CA SER A 29 -20.42 17.03 5.41
C SER A 29 -20.20 16.83 3.93
N PHE A 30 -19.23 17.53 3.39
CA PHE A 30 -18.81 17.42 1.99
C PHE A 30 -17.40 16.86 1.91
N SER A 31 -17.18 15.92 1.00
CA SER A 31 -15.84 15.47 0.62
C SER A 31 -15.65 15.54 -0.89
N ASP A 32 -14.54 16.10 -1.33
CA ASP A 32 -14.09 16.11 -2.73
C ASP A 32 -12.69 15.50 -2.78
N ASN A 33 -12.58 14.34 -3.43
CA ASN A 33 -11.35 13.57 -3.53
C ASN A 33 -10.97 13.42 -4.99
N SER A 34 -9.71 13.62 -5.31
CA SER A 34 -9.19 13.32 -6.64
C SER A 34 -7.85 12.59 -6.55
N VAL A 35 -7.69 11.56 -7.36
CA VAL A 35 -6.48 10.75 -7.46
C VAL A 35 -6.02 10.71 -8.90
N HIS A 36 -4.73 10.97 -9.11
CA HIS A 36 -4.03 10.80 -10.36
C HIS A 36 -2.89 9.81 -10.12
N LEU A 37 -2.86 8.73 -10.86
CA LEU A 37 -1.83 7.70 -10.80
C LEU A 37 -1.28 7.48 -12.21
N PHE A 38 0.03 7.48 -12.31
CA PHE A 38 0.78 6.98 -13.46
C PHE A 38 1.70 5.87 -12.99
N ALA A 39 1.71 4.74 -13.70
CA ALA A 39 2.63 3.64 -13.45
C ALA A 39 3.20 3.13 -14.77
N ALA A 40 4.48 2.80 -14.79
CA ALA A 40 5.16 2.18 -15.92
C ALA A 40 6.08 1.07 -15.43
N LYS A 41 6.09 -0.07 -16.13
CA LYS A 41 6.89 -1.25 -15.77
C LYS A 41 7.55 -1.85 -17.01
N LEU A 42 8.84 -2.11 -16.91
CA LEU A 42 9.64 -2.83 -17.88
C LEU A 42 10.22 -4.09 -17.25
N ILE A 43 10.05 -5.21 -17.92
CA ILE A 43 10.66 -6.50 -17.53
C ILE A 43 11.37 -7.06 -18.76
N LEU A 44 12.60 -7.49 -18.54
CA LEU A 44 13.42 -8.20 -19.53
C LEU A 44 13.80 -9.55 -18.93
N SER A 45 13.66 -10.61 -19.72
CA SER A 45 14.02 -11.96 -19.29
C SER A 45 14.95 -12.57 -20.33
N HIS A 46 15.95 -13.30 -19.84
CA HIS A 46 16.94 -13.96 -20.68
C HIS A 46 17.39 -15.27 -20.03
N PRO A 47 17.41 -16.39 -20.77
CA PRO A 47 17.99 -17.63 -20.27
C PRO A 47 19.48 -17.44 -20.01
N LEU A 48 19.94 -17.75 -18.79
CA LEU A 48 21.32 -17.56 -18.36
C LEU A 48 21.75 -18.74 -17.47
N TRP A 49 22.91 -19.34 -17.75
CA TRP A 49 23.49 -20.45 -16.98
C TRP A 49 22.54 -21.61 -16.72
N GLY A 50 21.63 -21.91 -17.68
CA GLY A 50 20.67 -23.01 -17.56
C GLY A 50 19.49 -22.73 -16.62
N GLY A 51 19.21 -21.50 -16.34
CA GLY A 51 18.04 -20.98 -15.65
C GLY A 51 17.50 -19.75 -16.37
N ASP A 52 16.47 -19.13 -15.81
CA ASP A 52 15.82 -17.94 -16.31
C ASP A 52 16.19 -16.75 -15.42
N PHE A 53 16.83 -15.77 -16.00
CA PHE A 53 17.17 -14.50 -15.38
C PHE A 53 16.21 -13.41 -15.84
N SER A 54 15.61 -12.71 -14.92
CA SER A 54 14.73 -11.58 -15.17
C SER A 54 15.21 -10.35 -14.39
N PHE A 55 15.15 -9.20 -15.05
CA PHE A 55 15.43 -7.93 -14.41
C PHE A 55 14.52 -6.84 -14.97
N GLY A 56 14.35 -5.80 -14.21
CA GLY A 56 13.49 -4.73 -14.67
C GLY A 56 13.42 -3.55 -13.73
N GLY A 57 12.55 -2.63 -14.09
CA GLY A 57 12.25 -1.46 -13.30
C GLY A 57 10.78 -1.10 -13.36
N GLU A 58 10.34 -0.39 -12.36
CA GLU A 58 8.98 0.12 -12.23
C GLU A 58 9.05 1.56 -11.72
N PHE A 59 8.25 2.42 -12.31
CA PHE A 59 8.05 3.79 -11.87
C PHE A 59 6.57 4.01 -11.62
N ALA A 60 6.23 4.55 -10.45
CA ALA A 60 4.87 4.98 -10.13
C ALA A 60 4.89 6.42 -9.58
N SER A 61 3.89 7.19 -9.95
CA SER A 61 3.69 8.54 -9.44
C SER A 61 2.22 8.75 -9.14
N MET A 62 1.92 9.07 -7.90
CA MET A 62 0.57 9.32 -7.40
C MET A 62 0.46 10.72 -6.84
N LYS A 63 -0.67 11.36 -7.14
CA LYS A 63 -1.10 12.60 -6.49
C LYS A 63 -2.55 12.46 -6.07
N LYS A 64 -2.80 12.62 -4.78
CA LYS A 64 -4.14 12.64 -4.19
C LYS A 64 -4.42 14.02 -3.61
N ASN A 65 -5.59 14.58 -3.95
CA ASN A 65 -6.09 15.77 -3.29
C ASN A 65 -7.36 15.36 -2.53
N GLU A 66 -7.46 15.83 -1.32
CA GLU A 66 -8.62 15.66 -0.46
C GLU A 66 -9.08 17.00 0.06
N TYR A 67 -10.37 17.19 0.06
CA TYR A 67 -11.03 18.33 0.69
C TYR A 67 -12.22 17.82 1.50
N TYR A 68 -12.30 18.22 2.75
CA TYR A 68 -13.42 17.90 3.64
C TYR A 68 -13.92 19.16 4.31
N LYS A 69 -15.24 19.35 4.33
CA LYS A 69 -15.91 20.46 4.97
C LYS A 69 -17.13 19.95 5.73
N ASN A 70 -17.32 20.45 6.94
CA ASN A 70 -18.54 20.28 7.71
C ASN A 70 -19.24 21.65 7.80
N GLU A 71 -20.52 21.74 7.39
CA GLU A 71 -21.24 23.01 7.28
C GLU A 71 -21.51 23.65 8.65
N GLU A 72 -21.82 22.83 9.65
CA GLU A 72 -22.12 23.29 11.00
C GLU A 72 -20.86 23.70 11.78
N ALA A 73 -19.68 23.59 11.17
CA ALA A 73 -18.38 23.88 11.77
C ALA A 73 -18.09 23.15 13.10
N ILE A 74 -18.74 22.00 13.32
CA ILE A 74 -18.50 21.14 14.48
C ILE A 74 -17.09 20.54 14.37
N LEU A 75 -16.65 20.28 13.15
CA LEU A 75 -15.31 19.80 12.80
C LEU A 75 -14.59 20.81 11.92
N PRO A 76 -13.27 20.95 12.04
CA PRO A 76 -12.49 21.81 11.17
C PRO A 76 -12.55 21.29 9.73
N SER A 77 -12.70 22.20 8.78
CA SER A 77 -12.50 21.86 7.38
C SER A 77 -11.03 21.53 7.14
N THR A 78 -10.76 20.54 6.31
CA THR A 78 -9.41 20.09 5.96
C THR A 78 -9.22 20.06 4.45
N GLY A 79 -8.01 20.30 4.03
CA GLY A 79 -7.64 20.20 2.62
C GLY A 79 -6.19 19.70 2.51
N ASN A 80 -6.02 18.53 1.89
CA ASN A 80 -4.76 17.83 1.86
C ASN A 80 -4.28 17.56 0.45
N VAL A 81 -2.98 17.53 0.27
CA VAL A 81 -2.33 17.02 -0.94
C VAL A 81 -1.28 15.99 -0.54
N ALA A 82 -1.51 14.75 -0.93
CA ALA A 82 -0.52 13.70 -0.83
C ALA A 82 0.10 13.44 -2.22
N LYS A 83 1.44 13.31 -2.25
CA LYS A 83 2.18 12.94 -3.46
C LYS A 83 3.14 11.83 -3.09
N GLU A 84 3.19 10.82 -3.94
CA GLU A 84 4.14 9.71 -3.83
C GLU A 84 4.78 9.43 -5.18
N LYS A 85 6.09 9.24 -5.17
CA LYS A 85 6.86 8.72 -6.29
C LYS A 85 7.60 7.50 -5.83
N THR A 86 7.44 6.41 -6.56
CA THR A 86 8.10 5.13 -6.29
C THR A 86 8.93 4.74 -7.51
N GLU A 87 10.19 4.50 -7.28
CA GLU A 87 11.15 4.00 -8.28
C GLU A 87 11.64 2.64 -7.79
N THR A 88 11.52 1.63 -8.64
CA THR A 88 11.85 0.26 -8.29
C THR A 88 12.79 -0.33 -9.32
N ALA A 89 13.79 -1.05 -8.84
CA ALA A 89 14.61 -1.95 -9.67
C ALA A 89 14.56 -3.35 -9.06
N PHE A 90 14.50 -4.38 -9.89
CA PHE A 90 14.49 -5.76 -9.41
C PHE A 90 15.27 -6.67 -10.33
N LEU A 91 15.74 -7.76 -9.75
CA LEU A 91 16.34 -8.89 -10.46
C LEU A 91 15.90 -10.20 -9.81
N ASP A 92 15.65 -11.19 -10.63
CA ASP A 92 15.19 -12.51 -10.24
C ASP A 92 15.93 -13.58 -11.03
N TYR A 93 16.22 -14.71 -10.42
CA TYR A 93 16.81 -15.86 -11.05
C TYR A 93 16.13 -17.13 -10.60
N THR A 94 15.73 -17.97 -11.55
CA THR A 94 15.10 -19.25 -11.29
C THR A 94 15.84 -20.34 -12.04
N ARG A 95 16.14 -21.44 -11.36
CA ARG A 95 16.83 -22.59 -11.97
C ARG A 95 16.43 -23.88 -11.28
N SER A 96 16.33 -24.95 -12.09
CA SER A 96 16.18 -26.35 -11.62
C SER A 96 17.52 -27.09 -11.73
N TRP A 97 17.93 -27.75 -10.65
CA TRP A 97 19.04 -28.68 -10.60
C TRP A 97 18.53 -30.08 -10.26
N GLY A 98 18.25 -30.88 -11.27
CA GLY A 98 17.59 -32.17 -11.08
C GLY A 98 16.19 -31.99 -10.46
N ASN A 99 16.02 -32.42 -9.20
CA ASN A 99 14.76 -32.29 -8.48
C ASN A 99 14.69 -31.04 -7.57
N LEU A 100 15.77 -30.27 -7.50
CA LEU A 100 15.80 -29.04 -6.70
C LEU A 100 15.47 -27.84 -7.58
N ASP A 101 14.37 -27.15 -7.27
CA ASP A 101 14.02 -25.87 -7.87
C ASP A 101 14.41 -24.74 -6.92
N VAL A 102 15.15 -23.77 -7.46
CA VAL A 102 15.60 -22.58 -6.73
C VAL A 102 15.10 -21.35 -7.43
N SER A 103 14.47 -20.46 -6.68
CA SER A 103 14.11 -19.12 -7.13
C SER A 103 14.64 -18.12 -6.11
N ALA A 104 15.36 -17.11 -6.56
CA ALA A 104 15.89 -16.06 -5.69
C ALA A 104 15.88 -14.73 -6.42
N GLY A 105 15.65 -13.66 -5.69
CA GLY A 105 15.67 -12.33 -6.26
C GLY A 105 15.73 -11.26 -5.20
N VAL A 106 15.86 -10.03 -5.69
CA VAL A 106 15.88 -8.83 -4.87
C VAL A 106 15.19 -7.70 -5.58
N ARG A 107 14.39 -6.96 -4.84
CA ARG A 107 13.74 -5.72 -5.27
C ARG A 107 14.25 -4.57 -4.41
N TYR A 108 14.81 -3.55 -5.04
CA TYR A 108 15.11 -2.28 -4.43
C TYR A 108 14.00 -1.29 -4.74
N GLU A 109 13.60 -0.52 -3.75
CA GLU A 109 12.55 0.47 -3.88
C GLU A 109 12.95 1.78 -3.21
N HIS A 110 12.88 2.86 -3.99
CA HIS A 110 13.05 4.23 -3.55
C HIS A 110 11.71 4.95 -3.60
N VAL A 111 11.27 5.50 -2.45
CA VAL A 111 9.98 6.18 -2.33
C VAL A 111 10.17 7.57 -1.79
N ASN A 112 9.64 8.56 -2.51
CA ASN A 112 9.49 9.93 -2.05
C ASN A 112 8.02 10.22 -1.77
N TYR A 113 7.69 10.43 -0.50
CA TYR A 113 6.35 10.77 -0.04
C TYR A 113 6.30 12.18 0.51
N SER A 114 5.27 12.95 0.14
CA SER A 114 4.98 14.25 0.73
C SER A 114 3.49 14.40 1.00
N PHE A 115 3.18 14.92 2.17
CA PHE A 115 1.84 15.30 2.61
C PHE A 115 1.84 16.78 2.94
N GLN A 116 0.85 17.53 2.48
CA GLN A 116 0.69 18.96 2.73
C GLN A 116 -0.73 19.23 3.21
N ASP A 117 -0.85 19.88 4.35
CA ASP A 117 -2.09 20.44 4.86
C ASP A 117 -2.26 21.87 4.33
N LYS A 118 -3.31 22.12 3.56
CA LYS A 118 -3.53 23.43 2.93
C LYS A 118 -4.06 24.50 3.90
N PHE A 119 -4.55 24.08 5.07
CA PHE A 119 -5.18 24.99 6.03
C PHE A 119 -4.28 25.36 7.20
N SER A 120 -3.55 24.41 7.78
CA SER A 120 -2.74 24.68 8.96
C SER A 120 -1.23 24.61 8.71
N GLY A 121 -0.77 23.82 7.75
CA GLY A 121 0.64 23.53 7.52
C GLY A 121 1.34 22.73 8.64
N ASP A 122 0.68 22.57 9.78
CA ASP A 122 1.27 21.90 10.97
C ASP A 122 1.49 20.40 10.76
N SER A 123 0.80 19.82 9.78
CA SER A 123 0.89 18.41 9.43
C SER A 123 1.75 18.15 8.19
N ASP A 124 2.42 19.17 7.66
CA ASP A 124 3.28 19.02 6.49
C ASP A 124 4.39 18.00 6.78
N LEU A 125 4.54 17.04 5.87
CA LEU A 125 5.46 15.92 6.04
C LEU A 125 6.16 15.62 4.73
N ARG A 126 7.46 15.33 4.81
CA ARG A 126 8.23 14.76 3.71
C ARG A 126 9.01 13.56 4.23
N ARG A 127 8.97 12.46 3.49
CA ARG A 127 9.70 11.24 3.81
C ARG A 127 10.30 10.64 2.57
N THR A 128 11.47 10.06 2.74
CA THR A 128 12.13 9.24 1.74
C THR A 128 12.41 7.89 2.35
N TYR A 129 12.12 6.83 1.63
CA TYR A 129 12.36 5.46 2.04
C TYR A 129 13.22 4.79 0.98
N ASP A 130 14.22 4.05 1.46
CA ASP A 130 15.07 3.18 0.65
C ASP A 130 15.00 1.79 1.26
N ASN A 131 14.44 0.84 0.53
CA ASN A 131 14.21 -0.51 1.03
C ASN A 131 14.70 -1.56 0.04
N LEU A 132 15.18 -2.66 0.59
CA LEU A 132 15.62 -3.82 -0.17
C LEU A 132 14.78 -5.01 0.27
N PHE A 133 14.12 -5.67 -0.67
CA PHE A 133 13.23 -6.80 -0.44
C PHE A 133 13.80 -8.07 -1.08
N PRO A 134 14.62 -8.84 -0.37
CA PRO A 134 15.09 -10.13 -0.85
C PRO A 134 13.99 -11.18 -0.77
N PHE A 135 14.03 -12.14 -1.68
CA PHE A 135 13.28 -13.38 -1.55
C PHE A 135 14.12 -14.56 -2.01
N VAL A 136 13.83 -15.72 -1.43
CA VAL A 136 14.38 -17.01 -1.85
C VAL A 136 13.31 -18.09 -1.65
N SER A 137 13.24 -19.01 -2.59
CA SER A 137 12.39 -20.20 -2.51
C SER A 137 13.15 -21.41 -2.99
N LEU A 138 13.08 -22.48 -2.21
CA LEU A 138 13.70 -23.75 -2.48
C LEU A 138 12.62 -24.83 -2.47
N SER A 139 12.43 -25.54 -3.57
CA SER A 139 11.47 -26.63 -3.67
C SER A 139 12.21 -27.94 -3.95
N TYR A 140 11.92 -28.97 -3.17
CA TYR A 140 12.55 -30.29 -3.31
C TYR A 140 11.58 -31.40 -2.92
N PRO A 141 11.39 -32.44 -3.77
CA PRO A 141 10.58 -33.60 -3.42
C PRO A 141 11.37 -34.55 -2.49
N ILE A 142 10.82 -34.82 -1.31
CA ILE A 142 11.37 -35.79 -0.34
C ILE A 142 10.55 -37.08 -0.43
N GLY A 143 10.95 -38.02 -1.29
CA GLY A 143 10.17 -39.19 -1.59
C GLY A 143 8.85 -38.83 -2.30
N ARG A 144 7.71 -38.97 -1.60
CA ARG A 144 6.37 -38.62 -2.11
C ARG A 144 5.86 -37.28 -1.57
N VAL A 145 6.63 -36.63 -0.72
CA VAL A 145 6.30 -35.31 -0.14
C VAL A 145 6.94 -34.23 -0.98
N GLN A 146 6.14 -33.31 -1.46
CA GLN A 146 6.67 -32.04 -2.03
C GLN A 146 6.95 -31.09 -0.87
N SER A 147 8.17 -30.55 -0.81
CA SER A 147 8.56 -29.58 0.20
C SER A 147 8.98 -28.27 -0.45
N GLN A 148 8.58 -27.16 0.14
CA GLN A 148 9.03 -25.84 -0.27
C GLN A 148 9.35 -25.00 0.95
N LEU A 149 10.58 -24.48 1.00
CA LEU A 149 11.02 -23.50 1.99
C LEU A 149 11.15 -22.15 1.30
N SER A 150 10.50 -21.14 1.82
CA SER A 150 10.58 -19.79 1.26
C SER A 150 10.82 -18.74 2.35
N TYR A 151 11.62 -17.74 2.00
CA TYR A 151 11.79 -16.51 2.76
C TYR A 151 11.48 -15.33 1.85
N SER A 152 10.75 -14.35 2.36
CA SER A 152 10.53 -13.09 1.67
C SER A 152 10.38 -11.94 2.65
N GLU A 153 10.86 -10.79 2.23
CA GLU A 153 10.64 -9.52 2.89
C GLU A 153 9.68 -8.67 2.08
N LYS A 154 8.70 -8.05 2.74
CA LYS A 154 7.66 -7.23 2.12
C LYS A 154 7.41 -5.98 2.94
N ILE A 155 6.90 -4.94 2.29
CA ILE A 155 6.44 -3.73 2.95
C ILE A 155 4.91 -3.69 2.94
N HIS A 156 4.32 -3.38 4.08
CA HIS A 156 2.91 -3.04 4.22
C HIS A 156 2.81 -1.54 4.50
N ARG A 157 2.23 -0.79 3.57
CA ARG A 157 2.01 0.63 3.72
C ARG A 157 0.62 0.90 4.28
N PRO A 158 0.47 1.90 5.17
CA PRO A 158 -0.85 2.38 5.57
C PRO A 158 -1.66 2.81 4.36
N ASP A 159 -2.96 2.59 4.40
CA ASP A 159 -3.86 3.09 3.37
C ASP A 159 -3.86 4.62 3.35
N TYR A 160 -4.06 5.20 2.17
CA TYR A 160 -4.08 6.66 2.03
C TYR A 160 -5.19 7.34 2.84
N GLY A 161 -6.27 6.63 3.17
CA GLY A 161 -7.31 7.09 4.08
C GLY A 161 -6.80 7.23 5.51
N ASP A 162 -5.94 6.29 5.94
CA ASP A 162 -5.35 6.32 7.28
C ASP A 162 -4.25 7.38 7.41
N LEU A 163 -3.66 7.81 6.28
CA LEU A 163 -2.67 8.89 6.22
C LEU A 163 -3.30 10.28 6.11
N SER A 164 -4.62 10.39 6.02
CA SER A 164 -5.32 11.68 6.01
C SER A 164 -5.37 12.28 7.42
N ASN A 165 -5.37 13.60 7.55
CA ASN A 165 -5.66 14.29 8.81
C ASN A 165 -7.15 14.68 8.94
N ASN A 166 -8.00 14.23 8.02
CA ASN A 166 -9.43 14.48 8.07
C ASN A 166 -10.03 13.82 9.31
N ILE A 167 -10.87 14.58 10.01
CA ILE A 167 -11.70 14.05 11.11
C ILE A 167 -13.11 13.98 10.59
N VAL A 168 -13.64 12.76 10.49
CA VAL A 168 -14.98 12.47 9.99
C VAL A 168 -15.91 12.23 11.17
N TYR A 169 -17.07 12.84 11.15
CA TYR A 169 -18.12 12.63 12.13
C TYR A 169 -18.77 11.25 11.92
N ILE A 170 -18.86 10.47 12.97
CA ILE A 170 -19.60 9.20 12.98
C ILE A 170 -20.91 9.35 13.75
N ASN A 171 -20.80 9.84 14.96
CA ASN A 171 -21.93 10.17 15.83
C ASN A 171 -21.45 11.09 16.96
N ARG A 172 -22.38 11.52 17.84
CA ARG A 172 -22.14 12.42 18.97
C ARG A 172 -20.97 12.01 19.88
N PHE A 173 -20.65 10.74 19.96
CA PHE A 173 -19.65 10.17 20.86
C PHE A 173 -18.43 9.62 20.14
N SER A 174 -18.41 9.66 18.79
CA SER A 174 -17.39 9.01 18.00
C SER A 174 -17.01 9.81 16.74
N TYR A 175 -15.72 9.94 16.56
CA TYR A 175 -15.10 10.55 15.37
C TYR A 175 -14.08 9.57 14.79
N LYS A 176 -13.91 9.55 13.49
CA LYS A 176 -12.88 8.79 12.81
C LYS A 176 -11.86 9.75 12.22
N GLY A 177 -10.59 9.55 12.52
CA GLY A 177 -9.49 10.32 11.94
C GLY A 177 -8.33 9.41 11.56
N GLY A 178 -7.54 9.84 10.59
CA GLY A 178 -6.30 9.20 10.23
C GLY A 178 -5.09 9.89 10.91
N ASN A 179 -3.90 9.42 10.55
CA ASN A 179 -2.63 9.95 11.06
C ASN A 179 -1.58 10.00 9.94
N PRO A 180 -1.24 11.18 9.40
CA PRO A 180 -0.24 11.32 8.35
C PRO A 180 1.16 10.85 8.76
N LYS A 181 1.40 10.65 10.07
CA LYS A 181 2.69 10.22 10.63
C LYS A 181 2.86 8.70 10.70
N LEU A 182 1.86 7.91 10.31
CA LEU A 182 2.00 6.46 10.22
C LEU A 182 3.17 6.09 9.31
N GLN A 183 3.88 5.04 9.67
CA GLN A 183 5.03 4.52 8.95
C GLN A 183 4.70 3.18 8.32
N PRO A 184 5.31 2.85 7.19
CA PRO A 184 5.25 1.50 6.64
C PRO A 184 5.82 0.47 7.61
N GLU A 185 5.27 -0.73 7.56
CA GLU A 185 5.69 -1.90 8.32
C GLU A 185 6.45 -2.87 7.41
N ILE A 186 7.60 -3.36 7.87
CA ILE A 186 8.37 -4.38 7.16
C ILE A 186 8.02 -5.74 7.72
N ILE A 187 7.62 -6.64 6.85
CA ILE A 187 7.18 -7.99 7.20
C ILE A 187 8.19 -8.99 6.67
N HIS A 188 8.85 -9.73 7.58
CA HIS A 188 9.69 -10.88 7.26
C HIS A 188 8.85 -12.15 7.33
N SER A 189 8.83 -12.92 6.26
CA SER A 189 8.06 -14.15 6.18
C SER A 189 8.96 -15.34 5.89
N LEU A 190 9.02 -16.28 6.81
CA LEU A 190 9.64 -17.59 6.61
C LEU A 190 8.53 -18.63 6.58
N ARG A 191 8.45 -19.42 5.51
CA ARG A 191 7.37 -20.39 5.32
C ARG A 191 7.93 -21.72 4.86
N LEU A 192 7.42 -22.80 5.46
CA LEU A 192 7.66 -24.19 5.05
C LEU A 192 6.33 -24.82 4.64
N ASP A 193 6.21 -25.19 3.39
CA ASP A 193 5.06 -25.90 2.85
C ASP A 193 5.43 -27.36 2.60
N LEU A 194 4.60 -28.27 3.09
CA LEU A 194 4.72 -29.71 2.86
C LEU A 194 3.41 -30.24 2.29
N SER A 195 3.47 -30.93 1.17
CA SER A 195 2.28 -31.56 0.58
C SER A 195 2.54 -33.02 0.24
N TYR A 196 1.59 -33.86 0.62
CA TYR A 196 1.60 -35.29 0.33
C TYR A 196 0.25 -35.72 -0.21
N GLN A 197 0.20 -36.11 -1.48
CA GLN A 197 -1.05 -36.47 -2.19
C GLN A 197 -2.14 -35.37 -2.03
N TRP A 198 -3.13 -35.61 -1.16
CA TRP A 198 -4.25 -34.69 -0.90
C TRP A 198 -4.08 -33.92 0.44
N VAL A 199 -3.00 -34.13 1.19
CA VAL A 199 -2.70 -33.43 2.45
C VAL A 199 -1.69 -32.31 2.18
N GLN A 200 -2.00 -31.13 2.63
CA GLN A 200 -1.11 -29.96 2.60
C GLN A 200 -0.97 -29.39 4.01
N LEU A 201 0.28 -29.08 4.40
CA LEU A 201 0.65 -28.43 5.65
C LEU A 201 1.48 -27.19 5.30
N SER A 202 1.13 -26.05 5.88
CA SER A 202 1.83 -24.78 5.66
C SER A 202 1.97 -23.98 6.97
#